data_36b3779d95944f4bc0426c71dbc8e663
#
_entry.id   36b3779d95944f4bc0426c71dbc8e663
#
_cell.length_a   1.000
_cell.length_b   1.000
_cell.length_c   1.000
_cell.angle_alpha   90.00
_cell.angle_beta   90.00
_cell.angle_gamma   90.00
#
_symmetry.space_group_name_H-M   'P 1'
#
loop_
_entity.id
_entity.type
_entity.pdbx_description
1 polymer ?
#
loop_
_entity_poly.entity_id
_entity_poly.type
_entity_poly.pdbx_seq_one_letter_code
_entity_poly.pdbx_strand_id
1 'polypeptide(L)'
;LTLAACSSTSPIAAQFDSRQNAGPCPPMGAIYDVSRYVAFTEGANEIYSNITYSGEIVDVRMDCRYVGDDPLVAEVEIDFAFGKGDAGEKNTHTFPYFVAVTRRGGKVLSKEVFNTTADFGGSRVTGNTERIARVTIPRVDETISGSNFEILVGFDLTAEQLAFNRAGSRFRLDAQN
;
A
#
# COMPACT_ATOMS: atom_id res chain seq x y z
N LEU A 1 -31.20 -49.64 -43.18
CA LEU A 1 -30.15 -49.26 -42.26
C LEU A 1 -29.94 -47.75 -42.36
N THR A 2 -30.51 -46.96 -41.41
CA THR A 2 -30.33 -45.53 -41.31
C THR A 2 -29.33 -45.26 -40.18
N LEU A 3 -28.17 -44.69 -40.51
CA LEU A 3 -27.19 -44.19 -39.56
C LEU A 3 -27.64 -42.78 -39.07
N ALA A 4 -28.00 -42.69 -37.80
CA ALA A 4 -28.18 -41.41 -37.13
C ALA A 4 -26.84 -40.86 -36.69
N ALA A 5 -26.39 -39.76 -37.29
CA ALA A 5 -25.23 -39.02 -36.84
C ALA A 5 -25.63 -38.10 -35.68
N CYS A 6 -25.22 -38.46 -34.46
CA CYS A 6 -25.28 -37.55 -33.33
C CYS A 6 -24.22 -36.46 -33.46
N SER A 7 -24.61 -35.27 -33.84
CA SER A 7 -23.77 -34.06 -33.71
C SER A 7 -23.84 -33.59 -32.25
N SER A 8 -22.87 -33.99 -31.46
CA SER A 8 -22.62 -33.40 -30.15
C SER A 8 -21.96 -32.04 -30.33
N THR A 9 -22.76 -31.01 -30.37
CA THR A 9 -22.25 -29.61 -30.24
C THR A 9 -21.84 -29.43 -28.78
N SER A 10 -20.55 -29.56 -28.52
CA SER A 10 -19.99 -29.30 -27.20
C SER A 10 -20.13 -27.80 -26.86
N PRO A 11 -20.69 -27.46 -25.70
CA PRO A 11 -20.83 -26.04 -25.28
C PRO A 11 -19.52 -25.47 -24.72
N ILE A 12 -18.36 -25.83 -25.31
CA ILE A 12 -17.06 -25.32 -24.86
C ILE A 12 -16.81 -23.90 -25.38
N ALA A 13 -17.56 -23.46 -26.40
CA ALA A 13 -17.38 -22.12 -26.98
C ALA A 13 -18.00 -20.98 -26.12
N ALA A 14 -18.83 -21.29 -25.14
CA ALA A 14 -19.50 -20.27 -24.33
C ALA A 14 -18.74 -19.87 -23.05
N GLN A 15 -17.57 -20.48 -22.79
CA GLN A 15 -16.75 -20.16 -21.61
C GLN A 15 -15.59 -19.20 -21.86
N PHE A 16 -15.44 -18.74 -23.08
CA PHE A 16 -14.44 -17.70 -23.43
C PHE A 16 -15.05 -16.30 -23.45
N ASP A 17 -16.20 -16.12 -22.83
CA ASP A 17 -16.88 -14.86 -22.80
C ASP A 17 -16.42 -14.01 -21.59
N SER A 18 -16.28 -12.72 -21.85
CA SER A 18 -16.24 -11.58 -20.92
C SER A 18 -15.03 -11.38 -20.01
N ARG A 19 -13.99 -12.22 -20.06
CA ARG A 19 -12.72 -11.89 -19.39
C ARG A 19 -11.66 -11.34 -20.34
N GLN A 20 -12.05 -10.94 -21.54
CA GLN A 20 -11.13 -10.55 -22.62
C GLN A 20 -10.29 -9.30 -22.32
N ASN A 21 -10.61 -8.54 -21.28
CA ASN A 21 -9.87 -7.33 -20.91
C ASN A 21 -9.45 -7.28 -19.44
N ALA A 22 -9.41 -8.40 -18.75
CA ALA A 22 -8.75 -8.48 -17.46
C ALA A 22 -7.23 -8.39 -17.69
N GLY A 23 -6.72 -7.17 -17.79
CA GLY A 23 -5.29 -6.90 -17.81
C GLY A 23 -4.69 -7.20 -16.43
N PRO A 24 -3.36 -7.13 -16.30
CA PRO A 24 -2.73 -7.24 -14.99
C PRO A 24 -3.19 -6.11 -14.06
N CYS A 25 -3.24 -6.39 -12.76
CA CYS A 25 -3.41 -5.36 -11.76
C CYS A 25 -2.29 -4.31 -11.85
N PRO A 26 -2.52 -3.07 -11.39
CA PRO A 26 -1.45 -2.09 -11.23
C PRO A 26 -0.32 -2.65 -10.37
N PRO A 27 0.95 -2.40 -10.68
CA PRO A 27 2.00 -2.64 -9.71
C PRO A 27 1.78 -1.77 -8.47
N MET A 28 2.15 -2.32 -7.31
CA MET A 28 2.03 -1.65 -6.03
C MET A 28 3.36 -1.69 -5.29
N GLY A 29 3.64 -0.65 -4.51
CA GLY A 29 4.85 -0.60 -3.69
C GLY A 29 4.86 0.55 -2.70
N ALA A 30 5.70 0.41 -1.67
CA ALA A 30 6.02 1.49 -0.76
C ALA A 30 7.12 2.38 -1.36
N ILE A 31 6.92 3.70 -1.30
CA ILE A 31 7.94 4.67 -1.75
C ILE A 31 9.08 4.69 -0.74
N TYR A 32 10.29 4.45 -1.21
CA TYR A 32 11.48 4.28 -0.37
C TYR A 32 11.70 5.41 0.65
N ASP A 33 11.61 6.67 0.24
CA ASP A 33 11.88 7.82 1.11
C ASP A 33 10.82 8.04 2.20
N VAL A 34 9.62 7.50 2.00
CA VAL A 34 8.48 7.65 2.91
C VAL A 34 7.99 6.29 3.44
N SER A 35 8.74 5.20 3.25
CA SER A 35 8.43 3.89 3.80
C SER A 35 8.72 3.78 5.30
N ARG A 36 9.35 4.80 5.87
CA ARG A 36 9.72 4.86 7.29
C ARG A 36 9.30 6.19 7.90
N TYR A 37 8.85 6.09 9.14
CA TYR A 37 8.48 7.20 9.99
C TYR A 37 9.42 7.21 11.20
N VAL A 38 9.98 8.37 11.51
CA VAL A 38 10.75 8.58 12.74
C VAL A 38 10.32 9.91 13.33
N ALA A 39 9.98 9.92 14.61
CA ALA A 39 9.68 11.12 15.36
C ALA A 39 10.64 11.25 16.54
N PHE A 40 11.09 12.46 16.79
CA PHE A 40 11.96 12.83 17.88
C PHE A 40 11.23 13.69 18.91
N THR A 41 11.80 13.82 20.10
CA THR A 41 11.38 14.83 21.06
C THR A 41 11.54 16.21 20.41
N GLU A 42 10.53 17.05 20.55
CA GLU A 42 10.52 18.39 19.98
C GLU A 42 11.74 19.21 20.44
N GLY A 43 12.45 19.81 19.48
CA GLY A 43 13.65 20.62 19.73
C GLY A 43 14.91 19.83 20.13
N ALA A 44 14.83 18.50 20.21
CA ALA A 44 16.00 17.68 20.53
C ALA A 44 16.80 17.31 19.28
N ASN A 45 18.07 16.94 19.46
CA ASN A 45 18.92 16.43 18.38
C ASN A 45 18.39 15.08 17.85
N GLU A 46 18.62 14.82 16.56
CA GLU A 46 18.24 13.59 15.86
C GLU A 46 19.19 12.42 16.22
N ILE A 47 19.17 12.00 17.50
CA ILE A 47 19.92 10.85 18.02
C ILE A 47 18.96 9.78 18.54
N TYR A 48 19.44 8.54 18.61
CA TYR A 48 18.62 7.38 18.96
C TYR A 48 17.84 7.54 20.29
N SER A 49 18.50 8.07 21.32
CA SER A 49 17.87 8.27 22.64
C SER A 49 16.71 9.28 22.65
N ASN A 50 16.62 10.12 21.64
CA ASN A 50 15.56 11.13 21.51
C ASN A 50 14.41 10.69 20.61
N ILE A 51 14.45 9.45 20.08
CA ILE A 51 13.34 8.89 19.31
C ILE A 51 12.16 8.67 20.25
N THR A 52 11.03 9.22 19.86
CA THR A 52 9.75 8.96 20.53
C THR A 52 9.05 7.74 19.92
N TYR A 53 8.83 7.77 18.60
CA TYR A 53 8.14 6.70 17.87
C TYR A 53 8.79 6.50 16.49
N SER A 54 8.71 5.27 16.01
CA SER A 54 9.13 4.91 14.65
C SER A 54 8.12 3.97 14.01
N GLY A 55 8.08 3.96 12.69
CA GLY A 55 7.23 3.08 11.90
C GLY A 55 7.92 2.64 10.62
N GLU A 56 7.57 1.46 10.14
CA GLU A 56 8.03 0.90 8.87
C GLU A 56 6.86 0.24 8.15
N ILE A 57 6.72 0.49 6.85
CA ILE A 57 5.86 -0.29 5.97
C ILE A 57 6.66 -1.54 5.59
N VAL A 58 6.20 -2.69 6.11
CA VAL A 58 6.93 -3.98 5.98
C VAL A 58 6.56 -4.67 4.68
N ASP A 59 5.27 -4.66 4.35
CA ASP A 59 4.75 -5.31 3.16
C ASP A 59 3.49 -4.58 2.66
N VAL A 60 3.25 -4.69 1.35
CA VAL A 60 2.06 -4.17 0.69
C VAL A 60 1.54 -5.21 -0.30
N ARG A 61 0.24 -5.53 -0.20
CA ARG A 61 -0.43 -6.51 -1.06
C ARG A 61 -1.70 -5.91 -1.64
N MET A 62 -2.09 -6.38 -2.79
CA MET A 62 -3.27 -5.89 -3.49
C MET A 62 -3.92 -6.97 -4.32
N ASP A 63 -5.25 -7.00 -4.26
CA ASP A 63 -6.10 -7.65 -5.23
C ASP A 63 -6.89 -6.62 -6.02
N CYS A 64 -7.09 -6.83 -7.31
CA CYS A 64 -7.88 -5.93 -8.13
C CYS A 64 -8.97 -6.68 -8.91
N ARG A 65 -10.05 -5.95 -9.19
CA ARG A 65 -11.18 -6.49 -9.96
C ARG A 65 -11.51 -5.60 -11.14
N TYR A 66 -11.60 -6.22 -12.30
CA TYR A 66 -12.12 -5.65 -13.53
C TYR A 66 -13.60 -5.98 -13.67
N VAL A 67 -14.44 -4.99 -13.95
CA VAL A 67 -15.87 -5.15 -14.21
C VAL A 67 -16.22 -4.28 -15.41
N GLY A 68 -16.26 -4.88 -16.61
CA GLY A 68 -16.59 -4.18 -17.86
C GLY A 68 -15.80 -2.87 -18.03
N ASP A 69 -16.52 -1.80 -18.39
CA ASP A 69 -15.99 -0.45 -18.59
C ASP A 69 -15.79 0.33 -17.29
N ASP A 70 -16.24 -0.23 -16.16
CA ASP A 70 -16.16 0.43 -14.87
C ASP A 70 -14.70 0.72 -14.47
N PRO A 71 -14.47 1.71 -13.61
CA PRO A 71 -13.17 1.91 -12.97
C PRO A 71 -12.67 0.63 -12.33
N LEU A 72 -11.36 0.39 -12.44
CA LEU A 72 -10.74 -0.73 -11.75
C LEU A 72 -10.80 -0.48 -10.25
N VAL A 73 -11.24 -1.47 -9.50
CA VAL A 73 -11.28 -1.42 -8.04
C VAL A 73 -10.22 -2.35 -7.48
N ALA A 74 -9.40 -1.82 -6.58
CA ALA A 74 -8.41 -2.57 -5.84
C ALA A 74 -8.74 -2.62 -4.34
N GLU A 75 -8.45 -3.76 -3.72
CA GLU A 75 -8.37 -3.92 -2.28
C GLU A 75 -6.89 -3.96 -1.90
N VAL A 76 -6.50 -3.13 -0.95
CA VAL A 76 -5.10 -2.93 -0.56
C VAL A 76 -4.92 -3.35 0.89
N GLU A 77 -3.91 -4.17 1.15
CA GLU A 77 -3.43 -4.51 2.50
C GLU A 77 -2.02 -3.97 2.70
N ILE A 78 -1.79 -3.37 3.87
CA ILE A 78 -0.51 -2.77 4.26
C ILE A 78 -0.13 -3.30 5.63
N ASP A 79 1.01 -3.95 5.73
CA ASP A 79 1.57 -4.40 6.99
C ASP A 79 2.54 -3.36 7.53
N PHE A 80 2.31 -2.96 8.76
CA PHE A 80 3.14 -2.00 9.48
C PHE A 80 3.83 -2.66 10.68
N ALA A 81 5.08 -2.23 10.91
CA ALA A 81 5.77 -2.44 12.17
C ALA A 81 6.04 -1.08 12.84
N PHE A 82 5.83 -1.01 14.14
CA PHE A 82 6.00 0.22 14.91
C PHE A 82 6.94 0.02 16.09
N GLY A 83 7.73 1.05 16.39
CA GLY A 83 8.64 1.09 17.53
C GLY A 83 8.33 2.28 18.44
N LYS A 84 8.40 2.03 19.75
CA LYS A 84 8.40 3.05 20.79
C LYS A 84 9.82 3.24 21.29
N GLY A 85 10.39 4.43 21.06
CA GLY A 85 11.71 4.81 21.50
C GLY A 85 11.77 5.12 23.01
N ASP A 86 12.97 5.40 23.49
CA ASP A 86 13.19 5.71 24.92
C ASP A 86 12.49 6.99 25.35
N ALA A 87 12.36 7.95 24.45
CA ALA A 87 11.66 9.20 24.70
C ALA A 87 10.13 9.12 24.49
N GLY A 88 9.61 7.96 24.08
CA GLY A 88 8.17 7.75 23.89
C GLY A 88 7.43 7.56 25.20
N GLU A 89 6.58 8.49 25.58
CA GLU A 89 5.87 8.47 26.85
C GLU A 89 4.58 7.65 26.80
N LYS A 90 3.81 7.77 25.71
CA LYS A 90 2.48 7.14 25.58
C LYS A 90 2.59 5.73 25.04
N ASN A 91 1.64 4.87 25.47
CA ASN A 91 1.54 3.51 24.92
C ASN A 91 0.82 3.44 23.59
N THR A 92 0.22 4.54 23.12
CA THR A 92 -0.43 4.63 21.81
C THR A 92 0.15 5.79 21.01
N HIS A 93 0.30 5.59 19.70
CA HIS A 93 0.70 6.66 18.77
C HIS A 93 0.01 6.45 17.43
N THR A 94 -0.38 7.55 16.79
CA THR A 94 -1.04 7.53 15.49
C THR A 94 -0.07 7.96 14.40
N PHE A 95 0.00 7.15 13.36
CA PHE A 95 0.90 7.34 12.22
C PHE A 95 0.06 7.69 10.99
N PRO A 96 0.21 8.90 10.42
CA PRO A 96 -0.43 9.24 9.17
C PRO A 96 0.28 8.53 8.00
N TYR A 97 -0.50 7.95 7.09
CA TYR A 97 0.01 7.34 5.87
C TYR A 97 -0.91 7.65 4.70
N PHE A 98 -0.44 7.44 3.48
CA PHE A 98 -1.24 7.68 2.29
C PHE A 98 -1.19 6.50 1.33
N VAL A 99 -2.25 6.41 0.53
CA VAL A 99 -2.31 5.61 -0.68
C VAL A 99 -2.55 6.54 -1.85
N ALA A 100 -1.71 6.45 -2.87
CA ALA A 100 -1.82 7.25 -4.07
C ALA A 100 -1.95 6.36 -5.30
N VAL A 101 -2.83 6.77 -6.21
CA VAL A 101 -2.92 6.19 -7.56
C VAL A 101 -2.21 7.14 -8.51
N THR A 102 -1.24 6.61 -9.25
CA THR A 102 -0.49 7.39 -10.23
C THR A 102 -0.59 6.74 -11.62
N ARG A 103 -0.35 7.52 -12.67
CA ARG A 103 -0.02 6.95 -13.97
C ARG A 103 1.44 6.54 -13.99
N ARG A 104 1.75 5.51 -14.76
CA ARG A 104 3.13 5.18 -15.11
C ARG A 104 3.81 6.42 -15.69
N GLY A 105 4.88 6.89 -15.04
CA GLY A 105 5.49 8.18 -15.38
C GLY A 105 5.21 9.29 -14.36
N GLY A 106 4.58 8.97 -13.23
CA GLY A 106 4.59 9.80 -12.02
C GLY A 106 3.46 10.83 -11.88
N LYS A 107 2.50 10.89 -12.82
CA LYS A 107 1.34 11.78 -12.64
C LYS A 107 0.41 11.21 -11.56
N VAL A 108 0.29 11.91 -10.44
CA VAL A 108 -0.68 11.57 -9.37
C VAL A 108 -2.10 11.85 -9.87
N LEU A 109 -2.97 10.86 -9.75
CA LEU A 109 -4.39 10.93 -10.09
C LEU A 109 -5.25 11.11 -8.85
N SER A 110 -4.92 10.41 -7.77
CA SER A 110 -5.53 10.58 -6.45
C SER A 110 -4.50 10.29 -5.37
N LYS A 111 -4.65 10.94 -4.22
CA LYS A 111 -3.93 10.66 -2.98
C LYS A 111 -4.92 10.78 -1.84
N GLU A 112 -5.04 9.74 -1.04
CA GLU A 112 -5.84 9.72 0.17
C GLU A 112 -4.93 9.49 1.37
N VAL A 113 -5.17 10.24 2.45
CA VAL A 113 -4.42 10.14 3.70
C VAL A 113 -5.28 9.45 4.73
N PHE A 114 -4.69 8.48 5.40
CA PHE A 114 -5.28 7.65 6.43
C PHE A 114 -4.46 7.75 7.71
N ASN A 115 -4.99 7.23 8.79
CA ASN A 115 -4.29 7.11 10.06
C ASN A 115 -4.33 5.67 10.54
N THR A 116 -3.20 5.17 10.98
CA THR A 116 -3.11 3.90 11.70
C THR A 116 -2.61 4.16 13.12
N THR A 117 -3.12 3.44 14.09
CA THR A 117 -2.74 3.62 15.49
C THR A 117 -2.05 2.38 16.01
N ALA A 118 -0.85 2.56 16.51
CA ALA A 118 -0.12 1.53 17.23
C ALA A 118 -0.47 1.57 18.71
N ASP A 119 -0.82 0.41 19.28
CA ASP A 119 -0.91 0.21 20.72
C ASP A 119 0.25 -0.69 21.16
N PHE A 120 1.13 -0.14 21.95
CA PHE A 120 2.32 -0.84 22.41
C PHE A 120 2.06 -1.74 23.62
N GLY A 121 0.97 -1.52 24.39
CA GLY A 121 0.55 -2.40 25.48
C GLY A 121 1.65 -2.75 26.49
N GLY A 122 2.66 -1.89 26.65
CA GLY A 122 3.86 -2.16 27.45
C GLY A 122 5.03 -2.78 26.67
N SER A 123 4.84 -3.16 25.41
CA SER A 123 5.92 -3.59 24.50
C SER A 123 6.61 -2.37 23.88
N ARG A 124 7.85 -2.55 23.41
CA ARG A 124 8.54 -1.53 22.61
C ARG A 124 8.27 -1.66 21.11
N VAL A 125 7.77 -2.80 20.67
CA VAL A 125 7.49 -3.09 19.26
C VAL A 125 6.11 -3.68 19.14
N THR A 126 5.36 -3.22 18.15
CA THR A 126 4.05 -3.75 17.78
C THR A 126 3.89 -3.65 16.27
N GLY A 127 2.82 -4.19 15.74
CA GLY A 127 2.48 -4.09 14.32
C GLY A 127 0.99 -4.27 14.11
N ASN A 128 0.52 -3.84 12.96
CA ASN A 128 -0.83 -4.12 12.50
C ASN A 128 -0.88 -4.23 10.98
N THR A 129 -2.02 -4.72 10.50
CA THR A 129 -2.37 -4.74 9.06
C THR A 129 -3.57 -3.83 8.85
N GLU A 130 -3.40 -2.85 7.98
CA GLU A 130 -4.50 -2.02 7.50
C GLU A 130 -5.04 -2.56 6.18
N ARG A 131 -6.37 -2.57 6.07
CA ARG A 131 -7.06 -3.00 4.86
C ARG A 131 -7.93 -1.88 4.32
N ILE A 132 -7.66 -1.47 3.08
CA ILE A 132 -8.46 -0.49 2.35
C ILE A 132 -9.26 -1.22 1.30
N ALA A 133 -10.55 -1.40 1.57
CA ALA A 133 -11.45 -2.24 0.77
C ALA A 133 -11.74 -1.68 -0.64
N ARG A 134 -11.44 -0.39 -0.89
CA ARG A 134 -11.74 0.22 -2.17
C ARG A 134 -10.77 1.36 -2.51
N VAL A 135 -9.84 1.05 -3.40
CA VAL A 135 -9.03 2.05 -4.10
C VAL A 135 -9.52 2.08 -5.55
N THR A 136 -10.06 3.21 -5.99
CA THR A 136 -10.61 3.36 -7.33
C THR A 136 -9.55 3.88 -8.29
N ILE A 137 -9.32 3.14 -9.38
CA ILE A 137 -8.35 3.50 -10.41
C ILE A 137 -9.15 3.91 -11.65
N PRO A 138 -9.11 5.20 -12.05
CA PRO A 138 -9.92 5.69 -13.15
C PRO A 138 -9.40 5.13 -14.48
N ARG A 139 -10.28 4.47 -15.23
CA ARG A 139 -10.06 4.08 -16.63
C ARG A 139 -10.99 4.90 -17.52
N VAL A 140 -10.54 5.21 -18.72
CA VAL A 140 -11.39 5.90 -19.71
C VAL A 140 -12.34 4.89 -20.34
N ASP A 141 -11.86 3.66 -20.58
CA ASP A 141 -12.60 2.56 -21.18
C ASP A 141 -11.95 1.21 -20.83
N GLU A 142 -12.54 0.12 -21.30
CA GLU A 142 -12.08 -1.25 -21.08
C GLU A 142 -10.71 -1.57 -21.69
N THR A 143 -10.25 -0.79 -22.67
CA THR A 143 -8.96 -1.03 -23.32
C THR A 143 -7.77 -0.58 -22.48
N ILE A 144 -8.04 0.23 -21.42
CA ILE A 144 -6.99 0.73 -20.53
C ILE A 144 -6.70 -0.30 -19.45
N SER A 145 -5.51 -0.89 -19.56
CA SER A 145 -4.99 -1.87 -18.59
C SER A 145 -4.59 -1.21 -17.26
N GLY A 146 -4.77 -1.94 -16.15
CA GLY A 146 -4.26 -1.55 -14.83
C GLY A 146 -2.74 -1.34 -14.82
N SER A 147 -1.99 -2.00 -15.69
CA SER A 147 -0.53 -1.81 -15.83
C SER A 147 -0.10 -0.40 -16.25
N ASN A 148 -1.04 0.45 -16.71
CA ASN A 148 -0.78 1.87 -16.97
C ASN A 148 -0.78 2.75 -15.72
N PHE A 149 -1.14 2.16 -14.58
CA PHE A 149 -1.22 2.82 -13.28
C PHE A 149 -0.27 2.16 -12.29
N GLU A 150 -0.03 2.85 -11.21
CA GLU A 150 0.73 2.36 -10.04
C GLU A 150 0.00 2.76 -8.77
N ILE A 151 0.03 1.91 -7.76
CA ILE A 151 -0.46 2.23 -6.42
C ILE A 151 0.75 2.40 -5.52
N LEU A 152 0.91 3.57 -4.96
CA LEU A 152 2.05 3.94 -4.13
C LEU A 152 1.60 4.22 -2.70
N VAL A 153 2.32 3.67 -1.74
CA VAL A 153 2.05 3.80 -0.31
C VAL A 153 3.24 4.46 0.38
N GLY A 154 2.97 5.26 1.39
CA GLY A 154 4.00 5.88 2.21
C GLY A 154 3.44 6.51 3.46
N PHE A 155 4.26 6.78 4.46
CA PHE A 155 3.89 7.65 5.57
C PHE A 155 3.74 9.09 5.08
N ASP A 156 2.75 9.81 5.62
CA ASP A 156 2.55 11.24 5.34
C ASP A 156 3.46 12.05 6.28
N LEU A 157 4.72 12.19 5.86
CA LEU A 157 5.81 12.75 6.65
C LEU A 157 5.82 14.27 6.62
N THR A 158 6.32 14.87 7.69
CA THR A 158 6.72 16.29 7.66
C THR A 158 7.94 16.50 6.77
N ALA A 159 8.23 17.74 6.43
CA ALA A 159 9.40 18.07 5.62
C ALA A 159 10.72 17.66 6.31
N GLU A 160 10.78 17.81 7.63
CA GLU A 160 11.94 17.40 8.44
C GLU A 160 12.12 15.88 8.43
N GLN A 161 11.04 15.12 8.66
CA GLN A 161 11.08 13.65 8.62
C GLN A 161 11.51 13.14 7.24
N LEU A 162 11.02 13.76 6.18
CA LEU A 162 11.42 13.40 4.82
C LEU A 162 12.90 13.73 4.57
N ALA A 163 13.37 14.89 5.03
CA ALA A 163 14.78 15.28 4.92
C ALA A 163 15.69 14.30 5.69
N PHE A 164 15.28 13.91 6.90
CA PHE A 164 15.97 12.91 7.70
C PHE A 164 16.11 11.57 6.96
N ASN A 165 15.02 11.05 6.38
CA ASN A 165 15.05 9.83 5.60
C ASN A 165 15.96 9.94 4.37
N ARG A 166 15.91 11.06 3.64
CA ARG A 166 16.72 11.31 2.45
C ARG A 166 18.21 11.46 2.75
N ALA A 167 18.55 11.97 3.93
CA ALA A 167 19.93 12.03 4.39
C ALA A 167 20.53 10.64 4.69
N GLY A 168 19.72 9.57 4.60
CA GLY A 168 20.16 8.21 4.90
C GLY A 168 20.25 7.89 6.39
N SER A 169 19.84 8.81 7.25
CA SER A 169 19.82 8.67 8.71
C SER A 169 18.65 7.77 9.14
N ARG A 170 18.72 6.48 8.80
CA ARG A 170 17.62 5.54 9.05
C ARG A 170 17.94 4.69 10.26
N PHE A 171 17.18 4.87 11.34
CA PHE A 171 17.20 3.95 12.45
C PHE A 171 16.31 2.75 12.13
N ARG A 172 16.87 1.54 12.16
CA ARG A 172 16.10 0.31 12.05
C ARG A 172 15.53 -0.06 13.41
N LEU A 173 14.30 -0.62 13.41
CA LEU A 173 13.66 -1.11 14.63
C LEU A 173 14.45 -2.26 15.29
N ASP A 174 15.23 -2.98 14.52
CA ASP A 174 16.02 -4.14 14.91
C ASP A 174 17.51 -3.83 15.12
N ALA A 175 17.95 -2.59 14.99
CA ALA A 175 19.33 -2.17 15.26
C ALA A 175 19.60 -2.16 16.77
N GLN A 176 19.37 -3.30 17.43
CA GLN A 176 19.88 -3.58 18.75
C GLN A 176 21.21 -4.34 18.58
N ASN A 177 22.31 -3.60 18.59
CA ASN A 177 23.63 -4.08 18.99
C ASN A 177 24.42 -2.91 19.54
#